data_de32d3897c0a3330d7781032b8460fab
#
_entry.id   de32d3897c0a3330d7781032b8460fab
#
_cell.length_a   1.000
_cell.length_b   1.000
_cell.length_c   1.000
_cell.angle_alpha   90.00
_cell.angle_beta   90.00
_cell.angle_gamma   90.00
#
_symmetry.space_group_name_H-M   'P 1'
#
loop_
_entity.id
_entity.type
_entity.pdbx_description
1 polymer ?
#
loop_
_entity_poly.entity_id
_entity_poly.type
_entity_poly.pdbx_seq_one_letter_code
_entity_poly.pdbx_strand_id
1 'polypeptide(L)'
;MSKLPYLVAEINAAMEVYLSGRTGQQYNRTAFILCDDGAELASKLFLITDTPTWTDQHAGGRFKNFRDITREVRSVFQVKRAADFGAANEILGRVEGRRTRRNDFFHSTSLLDLNFHARDCIEALCDLLDYGRLLFPPNPRQPDLDWGSVVEGTGNMETCEAILRLDLKAYSDPSVSPKISTILKSTKRLGEKPTAKGCEVVHHPEDHHLRLCVRNGGKQLRDQLRALL
;
A
#
# COMPACT_ATOMS: atom_id res chain seq x y z
N MET A 1 7.58 -13.05 -18.91
CA MET A 1 7.63 -11.63 -18.48
C MET A 1 6.92 -11.52 -17.14
N SER A 2 7.61 -11.05 -16.10
CA SER A 2 7.00 -10.85 -14.78
C SER A 2 5.87 -9.83 -14.85
N LYS A 3 4.80 -10.06 -14.10
CA LYS A 3 3.68 -9.11 -13.97
C LYS A 3 3.78 -8.25 -12.70
N LEU A 4 4.83 -8.42 -11.90
CA LEU A 4 5.05 -7.66 -10.68
C LEU A 4 5.10 -6.14 -10.92
N PRO A 5 5.69 -5.62 -12.03
CA PRO A 5 5.63 -4.19 -12.35
C PRO A 5 4.20 -3.63 -12.47
N TYR A 6 3.22 -4.43 -12.90
CA TYR A 6 1.82 -3.99 -12.94
C TYR A 6 1.25 -3.80 -11.54
N LEU A 7 1.54 -4.73 -10.63
CA LEU A 7 1.15 -4.60 -9.22
C LEU A 7 1.78 -3.34 -8.59
N VAL A 8 3.06 -3.10 -8.84
CA VAL A 8 3.76 -1.91 -8.35
C VAL A 8 3.12 -0.62 -8.91
N ALA A 9 2.74 -0.62 -10.19
CA ALA A 9 2.05 0.51 -10.81
C ALA A 9 0.70 0.79 -10.15
N GLU A 10 -0.08 -0.26 -9.80
CA GLU A 10 -1.37 -0.13 -9.14
C GLU A 10 -1.22 0.40 -7.70
N ILE A 11 -0.24 -0.09 -6.97
CA ILE A 11 0.08 0.42 -5.62
C ILE A 11 0.53 1.88 -5.68
N ASN A 12 1.36 2.25 -6.67
CA ASN A 12 1.73 3.64 -6.89
C ASN A 12 0.51 4.52 -7.17
N ALA A 13 -0.42 4.05 -8.00
CA ALA A 13 -1.66 4.78 -8.26
C ALA A 13 -2.48 4.98 -6.98
N ALA A 14 -2.62 3.96 -6.15
CA ALA A 14 -3.30 4.06 -4.85
C ALA A 14 -2.62 5.10 -3.94
N MET A 15 -1.29 5.06 -3.85
CA MET A 15 -0.51 6.04 -3.07
C MET A 15 -0.63 7.45 -3.64
N GLU A 16 -0.57 7.62 -4.97
CA GLU A 16 -0.73 8.92 -5.62
C GLU A 16 -2.11 9.53 -5.36
N VAL A 17 -3.17 8.72 -5.43
CA VAL A 17 -4.53 9.19 -5.11
C VAL A 17 -4.61 9.65 -3.68
N TYR A 18 -4.06 8.89 -2.73
CA TYR A 18 -4.05 9.26 -1.31
C TYR A 18 -3.20 10.51 -1.06
N LEU A 19 -1.98 10.55 -1.61
CA LEU A 19 -1.00 11.62 -1.39
C LEU A 19 -1.22 12.86 -2.28
N SER A 20 -2.23 12.86 -3.15
CA SER A 20 -2.47 13.97 -4.10
C SER A 20 -2.80 15.31 -3.44
N GLY A 21 -2.90 15.35 -2.12
CA GLY A 21 -3.28 16.56 -1.37
C GLY A 21 -4.75 16.96 -1.54
N ARG A 22 -5.52 16.23 -2.35
CA ARG A 22 -6.94 16.47 -2.51
C ARG A 22 -7.65 16.00 -1.25
N THR A 23 -8.36 16.93 -0.62
CA THR A 23 -9.12 16.67 0.58
C THR A 23 -10.50 16.14 0.23
N GLY A 24 -10.88 15.02 0.84
CA GLY A 24 -12.22 14.49 0.71
C GLY A 24 -12.28 12.98 0.83
N GLN A 25 -13.34 12.51 1.42
CA GLN A 25 -13.58 11.08 1.64
C GLN A 25 -13.61 10.27 0.34
N GLN A 26 -14.01 10.89 -0.79
CA GLN A 26 -14.00 10.26 -2.11
C GLN A 26 -12.61 9.80 -2.55
N TYR A 27 -11.55 10.56 -2.23
CA TYR A 27 -10.18 10.18 -2.57
C TYR A 27 -9.67 9.06 -1.67
N ASN A 28 -9.99 9.11 -0.37
CA ASN A 28 -9.71 8.03 0.55
C ASN A 28 -10.40 6.73 0.09
N ARG A 29 -11.67 6.83 -0.30
CA ARG A 29 -12.42 5.70 -0.84
C ARG A 29 -11.76 5.12 -2.09
N THR A 30 -11.35 5.97 -3.04
CA THR A 30 -10.70 5.52 -4.27
C THR A 30 -9.37 4.82 -3.96
N ALA A 31 -8.53 5.40 -3.11
CA ALA A 31 -7.27 4.78 -2.69
C ALA A 31 -7.51 3.42 -2.00
N PHE A 32 -8.53 3.34 -1.14
CA PHE A 32 -8.88 2.11 -0.45
C PHE A 32 -9.35 1.01 -1.42
N ILE A 33 -10.14 1.34 -2.45
CA ILE A 33 -10.58 0.40 -3.48
C ILE A 33 -9.37 -0.12 -4.26
N LEU A 34 -8.46 0.77 -4.67
CA LEU A 34 -7.23 0.37 -5.37
C LEU A 34 -6.34 -0.53 -4.51
N CYS A 35 -6.28 -0.31 -3.20
CA CYS A 35 -5.56 -1.21 -2.28
C CYS A 35 -6.19 -2.61 -2.24
N ASP A 36 -7.51 -2.70 -2.25
CA ASP A 36 -8.21 -3.98 -2.25
C ASP A 36 -7.99 -4.74 -3.56
N ASP A 37 -8.08 -4.05 -4.69
CA ASP A 37 -7.83 -4.64 -6.01
C ASP A 37 -6.35 -5.04 -6.15
N GLY A 38 -5.42 -4.23 -5.65
CA GLY A 38 -3.98 -4.54 -5.58
C GLY A 38 -3.69 -5.80 -4.75
N ALA A 39 -4.38 -5.99 -3.63
CA ALA A 39 -4.22 -7.20 -2.81
C ALA A 39 -4.72 -8.47 -3.52
N GLU A 40 -5.81 -8.37 -4.28
CA GLU A 40 -6.28 -9.47 -5.11
C GLU A 40 -5.29 -9.78 -6.22
N LEU A 41 -4.80 -8.76 -6.92
CA LEU A 41 -3.80 -8.92 -7.98
C LEU A 41 -2.51 -9.56 -7.42
N ALA A 42 -2.01 -9.08 -6.27
CA ALA A 42 -0.85 -9.64 -5.60
C ALA A 42 -1.01 -11.13 -5.30
N SER A 43 -2.17 -11.52 -4.75
CA SER A 43 -2.50 -12.91 -4.46
C SER A 43 -2.50 -13.79 -5.70
N LYS A 44 -3.13 -13.33 -6.78
CA LYS A 44 -3.17 -14.05 -8.07
C LYS A 44 -1.78 -14.19 -8.68
N LEU A 45 -0.99 -13.13 -8.68
CA LEU A 45 0.38 -13.16 -9.19
C LEU A 45 1.26 -14.13 -8.41
N PHE A 46 1.14 -14.14 -7.09
CA PHE A 46 1.84 -15.08 -6.24
C PHE A 46 1.48 -16.53 -6.59
N LEU A 47 0.19 -16.86 -6.70
CA LEU A 47 -0.28 -18.20 -6.99
C LEU A 47 0.15 -18.68 -8.38
N ILE A 48 0.10 -17.81 -9.40
CA ILE A 48 0.59 -18.13 -10.75
C ILE A 48 2.11 -18.36 -10.74
N THR A 49 2.84 -17.59 -9.94
CA THR A 49 4.30 -17.74 -9.82
C THR A 49 4.67 -19.02 -9.10
N ASP A 50 3.98 -19.36 -8.02
CA ASP A 50 4.21 -20.57 -7.23
C ASP A 50 3.77 -21.85 -7.98
N THR A 51 2.67 -21.77 -8.71
CA THR A 51 2.07 -22.89 -9.45
C THR A 51 1.69 -22.40 -10.85
N PRO A 52 2.57 -22.56 -11.86
CA PRO A 52 2.35 -22.03 -13.22
C PRO A 52 1.06 -22.51 -13.92
N THR A 53 0.49 -23.64 -13.48
CA THR A 53 -0.79 -24.16 -13.98
C THR A 53 -1.99 -23.59 -13.23
N TRP A 54 -1.78 -22.75 -12.23
CA TRP A 54 -2.86 -22.15 -11.46
C TRP A 54 -3.73 -21.23 -12.34
N THR A 55 -5.02 -21.29 -12.10
CA THR A 55 -6.00 -20.41 -12.75
C THR A 55 -6.96 -19.86 -11.70
N ASP A 56 -7.47 -18.67 -11.95
CA ASP A 56 -8.48 -18.01 -11.12
C ASP A 56 -9.90 -18.55 -11.38
N GLN A 57 -10.03 -19.65 -12.12
CA GLN A 57 -11.28 -20.35 -12.37
C GLN A 57 -11.33 -21.70 -11.65
N HIS A 58 -12.52 -22.09 -11.22
CA HIS A 58 -12.83 -23.44 -10.81
C HIS A 58 -12.95 -24.35 -12.05
N ALA A 59 -12.89 -25.66 -11.84
CA ALA A 59 -13.03 -26.66 -12.91
C ALA A 59 -14.30 -26.48 -13.78
N GLY A 60 -15.33 -25.82 -13.25
CA GLY A 60 -16.56 -25.50 -13.98
C GLY A 60 -16.56 -24.13 -14.70
N GLY A 61 -15.42 -23.46 -14.85
CA GLY A 61 -15.28 -22.17 -15.54
C GLY A 61 -15.74 -20.95 -14.74
N ARG A 62 -16.29 -21.12 -13.54
CA ARG A 62 -16.66 -20.02 -12.64
C ARG A 62 -15.42 -19.41 -12.01
N PHE A 63 -15.32 -18.08 -11.98
CA PHE A 63 -14.24 -17.40 -11.29
C PHE A 63 -14.25 -17.66 -9.79
N LYS A 64 -13.07 -17.86 -9.23
CA LYS A 64 -12.85 -17.96 -7.78
C LYS A 64 -13.15 -16.62 -7.16
N ASN A 65 -13.85 -16.62 -6.04
CA ASN A 65 -13.99 -15.40 -5.25
C ASN A 65 -12.70 -15.12 -4.46
N PHE A 66 -12.57 -13.91 -3.94
CA PHE A 66 -11.36 -13.50 -3.23
C PHE A 66 -11.01 -14.41 -2.04
N ARG A 67 -12.02 -14.90 -1.31
CA ARG A 67 -11.82 -15.80 -0.18
C ARG A 67 -11.26 -17.17 -0.59
N ASP A 68 -11.63 -17.64 -1.78
CA ASP A 68 -11.04 -18.87 -2.32
C ASP A 68 -9.57 -18.66 -2.68
N ILE A 69 -9.24 -17.50 -3.29
CA ILE A 69 -7.87 -17.12 -3.64
C ILE A 69 -7.01 -17.02 -2.39
N THR A 70 -7.46 -16.31 -1.35
CA THR A 70 -6.70 -16.12 -0.11
C THR A 70 -6.52 -17.44 0.67
N ARG A 71 -7.48 -18.36 0.57
CA ARG A 71 -7.35 -19.72 1.14
C ARG A 71 -6.22 -20.48 0.45
N GLU A 72 -6.11 -20.38 -0.87
CA GLU A 72 -5.04 -21.02 -1.62
C GLU A 72 -3.67 -20.41 -1.30
N VAL A 73 -3.59 -19.08 -1.14
CA VAL A 73 -2.36 -18.41 -0.65
C VAL A 73 -1.96 -18.96 0.71
N ARG A 74 -2.89 -19.06 1.67
CA ARG A 74 -2.62 -19.63 3.00
C ARG A 74 -2.09 -21.06 2.88
N SER A 75 -2.68 -21.87 2.00
CA SER A 75 -2.23 -23.25 1.78
C SER A 75 -0.78 -23.31 1.30
N VAL A 76 -0.38 -22.43 0.37
CA VAL A 76 1.02 -22.36 -0.09
C VAL A 76 1.96 -22.00 1.06
N PHE A 77 1.62 -20.98 1.87
CA PHE A 77 2.43 -20.62 3.04
C PHE A 77 2.53 -21.77 4.03
N GLN A 78 1.42 -22.40 4.36
CA GLN A 78 1.39 -23.50 5.32
C GLN A 78 2.28 -24.67 4.88
N VAL A 79 2.31 -24.98 3.58
CA VAL A 79 3.05 -26.14 3.06
C VAL A 79 4.51 -25.79 2.74
N LYS A 80 4.76 -24.64 2.09
CA LYS A 80 6.07 -24.31 1.52
C LYS A 80 6.85 -23.25 2.32
N ARG A 81 6.14 -22.42 3.12
CA ARG A 81 6.70 -21.28 3.84
C ARG A 81 6.15 -21.18 5.25
N ALA A 82 6.20 -22.30 5.98
CA ALA A 82 5.60 -22.42 7.31
C ALA A 82 6.09 -21.38 8.33
N ALA A 83 7.35 -20.93 8.21
CA ALA A 83 7.91 -19.88 9.09
C ALA A 83 7.18 -18.53 8.92
N ASP A 84 6.71 -18.22 7.72
CA ASP A 84 6.02 -16.96 7.39
C ASP A 84 4.49 -17.08 7.53
N PHE A 85 3.97 -18.29 7.81
CA PHE A 85 2.52 -18.54 7.79
C PHE A 85 1.75 -17.65 8.77
N GLY A 86 2.30 -17.41 9.96
CA GLY A 86 1.67 -16.55 10.97
C GLY A 86 1.46 -15.13 10.45
N ALA A 87 2.52 -14.52 9.91
CA ALA A 87 2.48 -13.18 9.33
C ALA A 87 1.53 -13.11 8.10
N ALA A 88 1.58 -14.12 7.23
CA ALA A 88 0.70 -14.20 6.07
C ALA A 88 -0.77 -14.28 6.49
N ASN A 89 -1.10 -15.12 7.47
CA ASN A 89 -2.47 -15.28 7.94
C ASN A 89 -3.02 -14.02 8.59
N GLU A 90 -2.20 -13.28 9.34
CA GLU A 90 -2.57 -12.01 9.96
C GLU A 90 -2.87 -10.93 8.89
N ILE A 91 -1.97 -10.73 7.93
CA ILE A 91 -2.18 -9.76 6.84
C ILE A 91 -3.40 -10.13 6.01
N LEU A 92 -3.55 -11.39 5.64
CA LEU A 92 -4.71 -11.87 4.87
C LEU A 92 -6.02 -11.66 5.63
N GLY A 93 -6.02 -11.84 6.94
CA GLY A 93 -7.20 -11.55 7.77
C GLY A 93 -7.63 -10.08 7.69
N ARG A 94 -6.65 -9.15 7.74
CA ARG A 94 -6.93 -7.71 7.58
C ARG A 94 -7.42 -7.37 6.18
N VAL A 95 -6.81 -7.94 5.15
CA VAL A 95 -7.19 -7.72 3.74
C VAL A 95 -8.60 -8.25 3.46
N GLU A 96 -8.95 -9.42 3.97
CA GLU A 96 -10.32 -9.98 3.85
C GLU A 96 -11.37 -9.12 4.56
N GLY A 97 -11.03 -8.58 5.74
CA GLY A 97 -11.90 -7.64 6.45
C GLY A 97 -12.15 -6.37 5.64
N ARG A 98 -11.12 -5.86 4.94
CA ARG A 98 -11.26 -4.69 4.05
C ARG A 98 -12.10 -4.99 2.83
N ARG A 99 -11.98 -6.18 2.23
CA ARG A 99 -12.85 -6.62 1.13
C ARG A 99 -14.32 -6.60 1.55
N THR A 100 -14.63 -7.07 2.74
CA THR A 100 -16.00 -7.02 3.27
C THR A 100 -16.48 -5.58 3.34
N ARG A 101 -15.70 -4.68 3.95
CA ARG A 101 -16.02 -3.25 4.05
C ARG A 101 -16.17 -2.60 2.66
N ARG A 102 -15.28 -2.93 1.71
CA ARG A 102 -15.39 -2.44 0.32
C ARG A 102 -16.69 -2.89 -0.33
N ASN A 103 -17.11 -4.12 -0.13
CA ASN A 103 -18.37 -4.64 -0.68
C ASN A 103 -19.58 -3.93 -0.07
N ASP A 104 -19.54 -3.62 1.22
CA ASP A 104 -20.61 -2.85 1.88
C ASP A 104 -20.82 -1.49 1.21
N PHE A 105 -19.78 -0.87 0.65
CA PHE A 105 -19.89 0.40 -0.08
C PHE A 105 -20.62 0.29 -1.41
N PHE A 106 -20.57 -0.85 -2.07
CA PHE A 106 -21.24 -1.06 -3.35
C PHE A 106 -22.68 -1.56 -3.17
N HIS A 107 -22.98 -2.16 -2.01
CA HIS A 107 -24.28 -2.76 -1.72
C HIS A 107 -25.14 -1.93 -0.77
N SER A 108 -24.54 -0.99 -0.05
CA SER A 108 -25.30 -0.08 0.81
C SER A 108 -25.97 1.01 -0.01
N THR A 109 -27.27 1.16 0.19
CA THR A 109 -28.07 2.25 -0.39
C THR A 109 -27.79 3.60 0.27
N SER A 110 -27.19 3.60 1.48
CA SER A 110 -26.80 4.81 2.21
C SER A 110 -25.34 5.16 1.96
N LEU A 111 -25.00 5.61 0.74
CA LEU A 111 -23.67 6.11 0.39
C LEU A 111 -23.19 7.26 1.28
N LEU A 112 -24.09 7.86 2.05
CA LEU A 112 -23.83 9.03 2.89
C LEU A 112 -23.28 8.67 4.28
N ASP A 113 -23.46 7.43 4.75
CA ASP A 113 -23.10 7.03 6.12
C ASP A 113 -21.71 6.38 6.22
N LEU A 114 -21.02 6.22 5.09
CA LEU A 114 -19.75 5.51 5.04
C LEU A 114 -18.58 6.49 5.10
N ASN A 115 -18.16 6.79 6.31
CA ASN A 115 -16.97 7.59 6.55
C ASN A 115 -15.70 6.80 6.25
N PHE A 116 -14.93 7.26 5.24
CA PHE A 116 -13.58 6.80 4.97
C PHE A 116 -12.57 7.68 5.66
N HIS A 117 -12.11 7.22 6.81
CA HIS A 117 -11.04 7.93 7.49
C HIS A 117 -9.72 7.72 6.74
N ALA A 118 -8.90 8.75 6.72
CA ALA A 118 -7.56 8.67 6.13
C ALA A 118 -6.73 7.56 6.78
N ARG A 119 -6.90 7.29 8.07
CA ARG A 119 -6.28 6.19 8.78
C ARG A 119 -6.57 4.84 8.13
N ASP A 120 -7.81 4.56 7.74
CA ASP A 120 -8.18 3.30 7.08
C ASP A 120 -7.40 3.09 5.76
N CYS A 121 -7.18 4.18 5.02
CA CYS A 121 -6.41 4.15 3.77
C CYS A 121 -4.93 3.92 4.04
N ILE A 122 -4.36 4.59 5.04
CA ILE A 122 -2.94 4.44 5.40
C ILE A 122 -2.68 3.00 5.84
N GLU A 123 -3.52 2.46 6.71
CA GLU A 123 -3.42 1.07 7.15
C GLU A 123 -3.54 0.10 5.97
N ALA A 124 -4.47 0.35 5.03
CA ALA A 124 -4.61 -0.47 3.84
C ALA A 124 -3.38 -0.44 2.93
N LEU A 125 -2.81 0.76 2.70
CA LEU A 125 -1.60 0.94 1.91
C LEU A 125 -0.39 0.27 2.57
N CYS A 126 -0.19 0.46 3.88
CA CYS A 126 0.91 -0.17 4.62
C CYS A 126 0.79 -1.71 4.57
N ASP A 127 -0.40 -2.25 4.78
CA ASP A 127 -0.60 -3.70 4.71
C ASP A 127 -0.41 -4.25 3.29
N LEU A 128 -0.79 -3.52 2.26
CA LEU A 128 -0.56 -3.93 0.88
C LEU A 128 0.94 -3.98 0.56
N LEU A 129 1.72 -3.00 1.05
CA LEU A 129 3.17 -2.99 0.91
C LEU A 129 3.83 -4.16 1.65
N ASP A 130 3.40 -4.42 2.89
CA ASP A 130 3.91 -5.54 3.68
C ASP A 130 3.50 -6.88 3.08
N TYR A 131 2.30 -6.96 2.54
CA TYR A 131 1.82 -8.14 1.82
C TYR A 131 2.65 -8.41 0.56
N GLY A 132 2.94 -7.37 -0.23
CA GLY A 132 3.81 -7.49 -1.40
C GLY A 132 5.20 -8.04 -1.05
N ARG A 133 5.83 -7.52 0.01
CA ARG A 133 7.13 -8.02 0.51
C ARG A 133 7.06 -9.47 0.96
N LEU A 134 5.98 -9.82 1.62
CA LEU A 134 5.79 -11.18 2.10
C LEU A 134 5.60 -12.17 0.97
N LEU A 135 4.82 -11.80 -0.06
CA LEU A 135 4.58 -12.66 -1.22
C LEU A 135 5.82 -12.79 -2.11
N PHE A 136 6.57 -11.71 -2.30
CA PHE A 136 7.70 -11.59 -3.22
C PHE A 136 8.98 -11.20 -2.47
N PRO A 137 9.51 -12.08 -1.61
CA PRO A 137 10.72 -11.81 -0.84
C PRO A 137 11.95 -11.67 -1.75
N PRO A 138 13.08 -11.17 -1.21
CA PRO A 138 14.33 -11.06 -1.96
C PRO A 138 14.67 -12.36 -2.68
N ASN A 139 14.84 -12.27 -4.00
CA ASN A 139 15.15 -13.42 -4.84
C ASN A 139 16.24 -13.08 -5.87
N PRO A 140 17.52 -13.24 -5.51
CA PRO A 140 18.64 -12.91 -6.42
C PRO A 140 18.63 -13.69 -7.73
N ARG A 141 17.96 -14.85 -7.78
CA ARG A 141 17.85 -15.68 -8.98
C ARG A 141 16.74 -15.23 -9.93
N GLN A 142 15.79 -14.48 -9.43
CA GLN A 142 14.63 -13.97 -10.18
C GLN A 142 14.30 -12.54 -9.72
N PRO A 143 15.16 -11.56 -10.06
CA PRO A 143 14.99 -10.17 -9.62
C PRO A 143 13.65 -9.57 -10.09
N ASP A 144 13.09 -10.05 -11.19
CA ASP A 144 11.76 -9.64 -11.69
C ASP A 144 10.61 -10.05 -10.76
N LEU A 145 10.84 -10.97 -9.83
CA LEU A 145 9.91 -11.43 -8.82
C LEU A 145 10.31 -10.98 -7.41
N ASP A 146 11.36 -10.19 -7.30
CA ASP A 146 11.85 -9.62 -6.06
C ASP A 146 11.19 -8.25 -5.85
N TRP A 147 10.40 -8.14 -4.78
CA TRP A 147 9.73 -6.89 -4.45
C TRP A 147 10.70 -5.71 -4.31
N GLY A 148 11.80 -5.91 -3.58
CA GLY A 148 12.83 -4.88 -3.38
C GLY A 148 13.42 -4.40 -4.70
N SER A 149 13.83 -5.32 -5.56
CA SER A 149 14.43 -4.99 -6.87
C SER A 149 13.46 -4.24 -7.79
N VAL A 150 12.17 -4.60 -7.78
CA VAL A 150 11.18 -3.92 -8.61
C VAL A 150 10.79 -2.56 -8.04
N VAL A 151 10.75 -2.43 -6.71
CA VAL A 151 10.39 -1.19 -6.01
C VAL A 151 11.55 -0.20 -6.00
N GLU A 152 12.80 -0.67 -5.85
CA GLU A 152 14.00 0.18 -5.89
C GLU A 152 14.16 0.93 -7.21
N GLY A 153 13.66 0.37 -8.31
CA GLY A 153 13.57 1.06 -9.60
C GLY A 153 12.58 2.24 -9.62
N THR A 154 11.77 2.37 -8.60
CA THR A 154 10.74 3.42 -8.45
C THR A 154 11.01 4.25 -7.18
N GLY A 155 12.11 5.00 -7.16
CA GLY A 155 12.59 5.77 -5.98
C GLY A 155 11.56 6.62 -5.23
N ASN A 156 10.39 6.85 -5.83
CA ASN A 156 9.26 7.53 -5.19
C ASN A 156 8.54 6.64 -4.18
N MET A 157 8.44 5.32 -4.43
CA MET A 157 7.65 4.42 -3.59
C MET A 157 8.21 4.35 -2.17
N GLU A 158 9.53 4.26 -2.01
CA GLU A 158 10.15 4.21 -0.69
C GLU A 158 9.92 5.49 0.12
N THR A 159 9.93 6.66 -0.54
CA THR A 159 9.67 7.93 0.12
C THR A 159 8.19 8.04 0.52
N CYS A 160 7.30 7.67 -0.38
CA CYS A 160 5.86 7.62 -0.10
C CYS A 160 5.54 6.67 1.05
N GLU A 161 6.15 5.49 1.06
CA GLU A 161 5.97 4.54 2.16
C GLU A 161 6.46 5.10 3.50
N ALA A 162 7.64 5.72 3.54
CA ALA A 162 8.15 6.32 4.77
C ALA A 162 7.17 7.37 5.32
N ILE A 163 6.55 8.18 4.45
CA ILE A 163 5.53 9.15 4.83
C ILE A 163 4.28 8.46 5.36
N LEU A 164 3.77 7.45 4.68
CA LEU A 164 2.58 6.70 5.11
C LEU A 164 2.78 6.07 6.49
N ARG A 165 3.94 5.47 6.73
CA ARG A 165 4.25 4.86 8.02
C ARG A 165 4.40 5.90 9.13
N LEU A 166 4.95 7.07 8.83
CA LEU A 166 5.03 8.19 9.78
C LEU A 166 3.64 8.77 10.06
N ASP A 167 2.80 8.91 9.06
CA ASP A 167 1.41 9.32 9.25
C ASP A 167 0.67 8.32 10.14
N LEU A 168 0.84 7.02 9.90
CA LEU A 168 0.26 5.99 10.75
C LEU A 168 0.77 6.08 12.20
N LYS A 169 2.09 6.28 12.36
CA LYS A 169 2.69 6.46 13.68
C LYS A 169 2.15 7.70 14.41
N ALA A 170 1.87 8.79 13.68
CA ALA A 170 1.32 10.02 14.24
C ALA A 170 -0.07 9.86 14.85
N TYR A 171 -0.85 8.85 14.46
CA TYR A 171 -2.11 8.52 15.13
C TYR A 171 -1.91 7.95 16.54
N SER A 172 -0.82 7.23 16.76
CA SER A 172 -0.47 6.67 18.08
C SER A 172 0.45 7.58 18.88
N ASP A 173 1.26 8.41 18.20
CA ASP A 173 2.21 9.36 18.81
C ASP A 173 2.10 10.73 18.14
N PRO A 174 1.25 11.63 18.65
CA PRO A 174 1.07 12.99 18.11
C PRO A 174 2.35 13.83 18.08
N SER A 175 3.40 13.47 18.84
CA SER A 175 4.67 14.21 18.85
C SER A 175 5.46 14.07 17.54
N VAL A 176 5.10 13.11 16.71
CA VAL A 176 5.76 12.83 15.41
C VAL A 176 5.40 13.89 14.37
N SER A 177 4.16 14.35 14.32
CA SER A 177 3.67 15.31 13.32
C SER A 177 4.48 16.63 13.25
N PRO A 178 4.83 17.29 14.39
CA PRO A 178 5.67 18.48 14.35
C PRO A 178 7.07 18.22 13.81
N LYS A 179 7.65 17.02 14.09
CA LYS A 179 8.98 16.62 13.61
C LYS A 179 8.97 16.45 12.09
N ILE A 180 7.96 15.79 11.55
CA ILE A 180 7.75 15.66 10.10
C ILE A 180 7.64 17.04 9.47
N SER A 181 6.78 17.92 10.01
CA SER A 181 6.61 19.28 9.51
C SER A 181 7.91 20.07 9.49
N THR A 182 8.76 19.88 10.50
CA THR A 182 10.07 20.57 10.58
C THR A 182 11.01 20.07 9.49
N ILE A 183 11.10 18.77 9.27
CA ILE A 183 11.92 18.18 8.19
C ILE A 183 11.48 18.70 6.84
N LEU A 184 10.19 18.71 6.55
CA LEU A 184 9.65 19.17 5.28
C LEU A 184 9.87 20.67 5.04
N LYS A 185 9.77 21.49 6.08
CA LYS A 185 10.09 22.93 5.99
C LYS A 185 11.58 23.16 5.74
N SER A 186 12.46 22.34 6.32
CA SER A 186 13.91 22.45 6.10
C SER A 186 14.28 22.07 4.66
N THR A 187 13.64 21.08 4.10
CA THR A 187 13.83 20.63 2.71
C THR A 187 13.45 21.76 1.72
N LYS A 188 12.36 22.46 1.96
CA LYS A 188 12.00 23.66 1.16
C LYS A 188 13.07 24.76 1.18
N ARG A 189 13.77 24.93 2.28
CA ARG A 189 14.84 25.94 2.42
C ARG A 189 16.13 25.56 1.70
N LEU A 190 16.38 24.27 1.46
CA LEU A 190 17.58 23.77 0.78
C LEU A 190 17.52 23.90 -0.75
N GLY A 191 16.49 24.59 -1.29
CA GLY A 191 16.40 24.89 -2.72
C GLY A 191 16.01 23.71 -3.60
N GLU A 192 15.59 22.60 -3.05
CA GLU A 192 14.86 21.58 -3.79
C GLU A 192 13.55 22.23 -4.26
N LYS A 193 13.60 22.79 -5.49
CA LYS A 193 12.40 23.35 -6.10
C LYS A 193 11.38 22.22 -6.19
N PRO A 194 10.17 22.39 -5.61
CA PRO A 194 9.08 21.54 -5.98
C PRO A 194 8.99 21.62 -7.51
N THR A 195 9.20 20.52 -8.21
CA THR A 195 8.90 20.49 -9.64
C THR A 195 7.44 20.91 -9.81
N ALA A 196 7.02 21.34 -11.01
CA ALA A 196 5.66 21.82 -11.28
C ALA A 196 4.52 20.83 -10.91
N LYS A 197 4.87 19.64 -10.40
CA LYS A 197 4.00 18.63 -9.80
C LYS A 197 4.31 18.44 -8.30
N GLY A 198 4.75 19.46 -7.64
CA GLY A 198 5.49 19.56 -6.41
C GLY A 198 4.88 19.00 -5.16
N CYS A 199 5.71 18.95 -4.15
CA CYS A 199 5.35 18.67 -2.77
C CYS A 199 4.39 19.71 -2.22
N GLU A 200 3.13 19.37 -2.09
CA GLU A 200 2.22 20.10 -1.25
C GLU A 200 2.11 19.36 0.09
N VAL A 201 2.57 19.99 1.16
CA VAL A 201 2.33 19.50 2.51
C VAL A 201 0.96 20.01 2.92
N VAL A 202 -0.02 19.15 2.91
CA VAL A 202 -1.34 19.46 3.45
C VAL A 202 -1.39 18.90 4.86
N HIS A 203 -1.37 19.80 5.84
CA HIS A 203 -1.57 19.46 7.23
C HIS A 203 -3.08 19.50 7.52
N HIS A 204 -3.63 18.35 7.90
CA HIS A 204 -5.01 18.24 8.38
C HIS A 204 -4.98 18.15 9.91
N PRO A 205 -5.22 19.26 10.62
CA PRO A 205 -5.17 19.26 12.08
C PRO A 205 -6.25 18.37 12.70
N GLU A 206 -7.36 18.17 12.01
CA GLU A 206 -8.48 17.33 12.49
C GLU A 206 -8.19 15.83 12.39
N ASP A 207 -7.36 15.42 11.44
CA ASP A 207 -7.02 14.02 11.17
C ASP A 207 -5.64 13.62 11.70
N HIS A 208 -4.89 14.56 12.28
CA HIS A 208 -3.54 14.35 12.82
C HIS A 208 -2.51 13.78 11.84
N HIS A 209 -2.71 13.85 10.52
CA HIS A 209 -1.75 13.38 9.54
C HIS A 209 -1.38 14.40 8.49
N LEU A 210 -0.17 14.21 7.98
CA LEU A 210 0.39 15.00 6.90
C LEU A 210 0.18 14.25 5.60
N ARG A 211 -0.54 14.85 4.65
CA ARG A 211 -0.53 14.39 3.27
C ARG A 211 0.60 15.09 2.57
N LEU A 212 1.53 14.31 2.09
CA LEU A 212 2.68 14.81 1.38
C LEU A 212 2.70 14.26 -0.04
N CYS A 213 2.68 15.14 -1.01
CA CYS A 213 2.99 14.78 -2.39
C CYS A 213 4.48 15.04 -2.62
N VAL A 214 5.35 14.09 -2.29
CA VAL A 214 6.77 14.17 -2.64
C VAL A 214 7.01 13.36 -3.89
N ARG A 215 6.99 14.01 -5.03
CA ARG A 215 7.59 13.45 -6.24
C ARG A 215 9.06 13.84 -6.24
N ASN A 216 9.96 12.88 -6.17
CA ASN A 216 11.42 13.06 -6.18
C ASN A 216 12.04 13.65 -4.90
N GLY A 217 11.56 13.25 -3.73
CA GLY A 217 12.30 13.48 -2.48
C GLY A 217 13.66 12.80 -2.57
N GLY A 218 14.75 13.58 -2.55
CA GLY A 218 16.09 13.04 -2.63
C GLY A 218 16.39 12.07 -1.49
N LYS A 219 17.46 11.29 -1.63
CA LYS A 219 17.93 10.31 -0.62
C LYS A 219 17.98 10.91 0.80
N GLN A 220 18.42 12.17 0.90
CA GLN A 220 18.52 12.87 2.18
C GLN A 220 17.18 13.03 2.89
N LEU A 221 16.10 13.40 2.18
CA LEU A 221 14.77 13.51 2.76
C LEU A 221 14.27 12.15 3.24
N ARG A 222 14.44 11.11 2.44
CA ARG A 222 14.07 9.73 2.80
C ARG A 222 14.79 9.27 4.05
N ASP A 223 16.10 9.50 4.15
CA ASP A 223 16.90 9.08 5.30
C ASP A 223 16.49 9.83 6.58
N GLN A 224 16.17 11.13 6.47
CA GLN A 224 15.64 11.92 7.58
C GLN A 224 14.26 11.45 8.04
N LEU A 225 13.37 11.11 7.11
CA LEU A 225 12.03 10.59 7.46
C LEU A 225 12.15 9.20 8.09
N ARG A 226 13.01 8.33 7.56
CA ARG A 226 13.24 7.00 8.14
C ARG A 226 13.81 7.06 9.56
N ALA A 227 14.61 8.06 9.87
CA ALA A 227 15.16 8.23 11.22
C ALA A 227 14.07 8.56 12.29
N LEU A 228 12.86 8.90 11.88
CA LEU A 228 11.71 9.10 12.78
C LEU A 228 10.87 7.84 12.98
N LEU A 229 11.04 6.81 12.15
CA LEU A 229 10.36 5.51 12.28
C LEU A 229 10.98 4.66 13.37
#